data_00b68418d03fc751c6e2fede36dd92f5
#
_entry.id   00b68418d03fc751c6e2fede36dd92f5
#
_cell.length_a   1.000
_cell.length_b   1.000
_cell.length_c   1.000
_cell.angle_alpha   90.00
_cell.angle_beta   90.00
_cell.angle_gamma   90.00
#
_symmetry.space_group_name_H-M   'P 1'
#
loop_
_entity.id
_entity.type
_entity.pdbx_description
1 polymer ?
#
loop_
_entity_poly.entity_id
_entity_poly.type
_entity_poly.pdbx_seq_one_letter_code
_entity_poly.pdbx_strand_id
1 'polypeptide(L)'
;FRVKPDELASVTLGGAVGVDLFKVGQKVDVTGTSQGKGYAGVIKRHHFSSNRASHGNSVSHNKPGSIGQNQDPGRVFPGKRMAGHLGSAKRTVQNVQIVRIDAERQLLLIQGALPGSRGGDVTVRPTVRAMRAAPAGKSSSPAPAKGGK
;
A
#
# COMPACT_ATOMS: atom_id res chain seq x y z
N PHE A 1 19.24 -7.37 -4.22
CA PHE A 1 19.25 -5.89 -4.14
C PHE A 1 20.46 -5.34 -4.92
N ARG A 2 20.27 -4.15 -5.55
CA ARG A 2 21.39 -3.42 -6.15
C ARG A 2 21.99 -2.51 -5.09
N VAL A 3 23.28 -2.65 -4.83
CA VAL A 3 24.06 -1.81 -3.89
C VAL A 3 24.93 -0.84 -4.69
N LYS A 4 25.19 0.31 -4.11
CA LYS A 4 26.12 1.28 -4.69
C LYS A 4 27.56 0.78 -4.53
N PRO A 5 28.50 1.22 -5.41
CA PRO A 5 29.90 0.81 -5.30
C PRO A 5 30.52 1.09 -3.93
N ASP A 6 30.14 2.21 -3.32
CA ASP A 6 30.63 2.64 -2.00
C ASP A 6 30.18 1.74 -0.85
N GLU A 7 29.03 1.06 -1.03
CA GLU A 7 28.41 0.16 -0.05
C GLU A 7 28.92 -1.28 -0.19
N LEU A 8 29.57 -1.62 -1.33
CA LEU A 8 30.08 -2.96 -1.60
C LEU A 8 31.16 -3.41 -0.59
N ALA A 9 31.95 -2.48 -0.08
CA ALA A 9 32.98 -2.77 0.89
C ALA A 9 32.45 -3.24 2.25
N SER A 10 31.19 -2.92 2.57
CA SER A 10 30.53 -3.30 3.82
C SER A 10 29.74 -4.60 3.75
N VAL A 11 29.59 -5.19 2.54
CA VAL A 11 28.81 -6.40 2.32
C VAL A 11 29.72 -7.59 2.05
N THR A 12 29.68 -8.58 2.93
CA THR A 12 30.40 -9.84 2.75
C THR A 12 29.52 -10.86 2.02
N LEU A 13 30.10 -11.60 1.06
CA LEU A 13 29.41 -12.70 0.38
C LEU A 13 29.00 -13.77 1.41
N GLY A 14 27.70 -14.14 1.42
CA GLY A 14 27.15 -15.09 2.41
C GLY A 14 26.91 -14.52 3.80
N GLY A 15 27.15 -13.23 4.01
CA GLY A 15 26.86 -12.55 5.26
C GLY A 15 25.37 -12.36 5.50
N ALA A 16 24.95 -12.32 6.77
CA ALA A 16 23.59 -12.00 7.18
C ALA A 16 23.45 -10.49 7.41
N VAL A 17 22.35 -9.93 6.93
CA VAL A 17 21.97 -8.53 7.17
C VAL A 17 20.90 -8.51 8.23
N GLY A 18 21.21 -7.99 9.42
CA GLY A 18 20.31 -7.92 10.55
C GLY A 18 19.37 -6.71 10.50
N VAL A 19 18.48 -6.66 11.49
CA VAL A 19 17.53 -5.54 11.68
C VAL A 19 18.20 -4.25 12.15
N ASP A 20 19.47 -4.32 12.55
CA ASP A 20 20.26 -3.20 13.08
C ASP A 20 20.52 -2.07 12.07
N LEU A 21 20.29 -2.35 10.78
CA LEU A 21 20.31 -1.32 9.71
C LEU A 21 19.25 -0.24 9.87
N PHE A 22 18.19 -0.53 10.62
CA PHE A 22 17.07 0.38 10.79
C PHE A 22 17.17 1.12 12.12
N LYS A 23 16.51 2.29 12.20
CA LYS A 23 16.42 3.10 13.41
C LYS A 23 14.97 3.22 13.87
N VAL A 24 14.77 3.25 15.20
CA VAL A 24 13.45 3.54 15.77
C VAL A 24 12.99 4.94 15.32
N GLY A 25 11.72 5.05 14.94
CA GLY A 25 11.17 6.29 14.38
C GLY A 25 11.41 6.49 12.89
N GLN A 26 12.26 5.67 12.26
CA GLN A 26 12.53 5.74 10.81
C GLN A 26 11.27 5.40 10.01
N LYS A 27 11.05 6.14 8.93
CA LYS A 27 10.00 5.84 7.95
C LYS A 27 10.52 4.92 6.88
N VAL A 28 9.74 3.89 6.57
CA VAL A 28 10.09 2.84 5.61
C VAL A 28 8.94 2.55 4.64
N ASP A 29 9.27 2.01 3.50
CA ASP A 29 8.34 1.48 2.51
C ASP A 29 8.40 -0.04 2.55
N VAL A 30 7.24 -0.69 2.74
CA VAL A 30 7.15 -2.15 2.83
C VAL A 30 6.43 -2.70 1.61
N THR A 31 7.11 -3.59 0.90
CA THR A 31 6.60 -4.24 -0.30
C THR A 31 6.39 -5.72 -0.02
N GLY A 32 5.23 -6.25 -0.37
CA GLY A 32 4.90 -7.66 -0.27
C GLY A 32 3.87 -8.07 -1.32
N THR A 33 3.55 -9.35 -1.34
CA THR A 33 2.49 -9.89 -2.20
C THR A 33 1.17 -9.87 -1.44
N SER A 34 0.18 -9.14 -1.93
CA SER A 34 -1.13 -9.05 -1.28
C SER A 34 -1.84 -10.40 -1.24
N GLN A 35 -2.64 -10.62 -0.21
CA GLN A 35 -3.42 -11.84 -0.06
C GLN A 35 -4.29 -12.09 -1.30
N GLY A 36 -4.20 -13.30 -1.88
CA GLY A 36 -5.00 -13.72 -3.01
C GLY A 36 -6.48 -13.89 -2.64
N LYS A 37 -7.38 -13.42 -3.50
CA LYS A 37 -8.84 -13.53 -3.35
C LYS A 37 -9.49 -14.24 -4.55
N GLY A 38 -8.67 -14.81 -5.43
CA GLY A 38 -9.12 -15.50 -6.63
C GLY A 38 -9.81 -14.59 -7.64
N TYR A 39 -10.68 -15.16 -8.47
CA TYR A 39 -11.51 -14.40 -9.38
C TYR A 39 -12.63 -13.68 -8.61
N ALA A 40 -12.76 -12.39 -8.81
CA ALA A 40 -13.74 -11.57 -8.11
C ALA A 40 -14.59 -10.76 -9.09
N GLY A 41 -15.88 -10.67 -8.78
CA GLY A 41 -16.83 -9.82 -9.51
C GLY A 41 -16.54 -8.33 -9.30
N VAL A 42 -17.17 -7.51 -10.10
CA VAL A 42 -16.97 -6.04 -10.11
C VAL A 42 -17.31 -5.37 -8.78
N ILE A 43 -18.26 -5.90 -8.02
CA ILE A 43 -18.64 -5.38 -6.71
C ILE A 43 -17.47 -5.55 -5.73
N LYS A 44 -16.94 -6.76 -5.60
CA LYS A 44 -15.82 -7.06 -4.70
C LYS A 44 -14.50 -6.43 -5.16
N ARG A 45 -14.24 -6.46 -6.48
CA ARG A 45 -12.97 -6.00 -7.05
C ARG A 45 -12.86 -4.49 -7.16
N HIS A 46 -13.95 -3.81 -7.48
CA HIS A 46 -13.97 -2.39 -7.82
C HIS A 46 -14.98 -1.56 -7.02
N HIS A 47 -15.67 -2.17 -6.07
CA HIS A 47 -16.65 -1.51 -5.20
C HIS A 47 -17.84 -0.90 -5.97
N PHE A 48 -18.30 -1.59 -7.01
CA PHE A 48 -19.50 -1.22 -7.73
C PHE A 48 -20.73 -1.50 -6.85
N SER A 49 -21.77 -0.69 -7.01
CA SER A 49 -23.06 -0.94 -6.38
C SER A 49 -23.74 -2.14 -7.03
N SER A 50 -24.43 -2.98 -6.23
CA SER A 50 -25.28 -4.03 -6.76
C SER A 50 -26.58 -3.43 -7.32
N ASN A 51 -27.20 -4.13 -8.25
CA ASN A 51 -28.57 -3.84 -8.64
C ASN A 51 -29.55 -4.26 -7.53
N ARG A 52 -30.80 -3.83 -7.67
CA ARG A 52 -31.87 -4.17 -6.73
C ARG A 52 -32.02 -5.69 -6.59
N ALA A 53 -32.27 -6.15 -5.36
CA ALA A 53 -32.48 -7.58 -5.09
C ALA A 53 -33.86 -8.09 -5.57
N SER A 54 -34.85 -7.17 -5.69
CA SER A 54 -36.21 -7.43 -6.12
C SER A 54 -36.71 -6.35 -7.08
N HIS A 55 -38.00 -6.04 -7.13
CA HIS A 55 -38.60 -5.05 -8.02
C HIS A 55 -38.37 -5.34 -9.51
N GLY A 56 -38.64 -6.59 -9.93
CA GLY A 56 -38.57 -7.03 -11.32
C GLY A 56 -37.15 -7.41 -11.79
N ASN A 57 -36.15 -7.37 -10.92
CA ASN A 57 -34.80 -7.81 -11.26
C ASN A 57 -34.69 -9.33 -11.12
N SER A 58 -34.51 -10.06 -12.25
CA SER A 58 -34.42 -11.51 -12.25
C SER A 58 -32.98 -12.03 -12.17
N VAL A 59 -32.04 -11.47 -12.95
CA VAL A 59 -30.70 -12.05 -13.15
C VAL A 59 -29.54 -11.05 -13.07
N SER A 60 -29.83 -9.77 -12.87
CA SER A 60 -28.82 -8.70 -13.01
C SER A 60 -28.26 -8.17 -11.69
N HIS A 61 -28.28 -8.96 -10.61
CA HIS A 61 -27.89 -8.53 -9.27
C HIS A 61 -26.45 -8.07 -9.16
N ASN A 62 -25.51 -8.84 -9.71
CA ASN A 62 -24.06 -8.63 -9.54
C ASN A 62 -23.36 -8.27 -10.87
N LYS A 63 -24.10 -7.68 -11.79
CA LYS A 63 -23.57 -7.28 -13.10
C LYS A 63 -22.86 -5.93 -13.07
N PRO A 64 -21.92 -5.67 -13.97
CA PRO A 64 -21.18 -4.40 -14.03
C PRO A 64 -22.02 -3.21 -14.49
N GLY A 65 -23.21 -3.44 -15.07
CA GLY A 65 -23.99 -2.44 -15.76
C GLY A 65 -23.48 -2.18 -17.19
N SER A 66 -23.70 -0.98 -17.70
CA SER A 66 -23.21 -0.60 -19.03
C SER A 66 -21.68 -0.64 -19.09
N ILE A 67 -21.17 -1.20 -20.19
CA ILE A 67 -19.73 -1.27 -20.46
C ILE A 67 -19.28 -0.28 -21.53
N GLY A 68 -20.18 0.44 -22.15
CA GLY A 68 -19.91 1.44 -23.19
C GLY A 68 -21.15 1.89 -23.91
N GLN A 69 -20.95 2.65 -24.98
CA GLN A 69 -21.96 3.15 -25.88
C GLN A 69 -22.24 2.11 -27.00
N ASN A 70 -23.06 2.49 -27.99
CA ASN A 70 -23.46 1.62 -29.10
C ASN A 70 -22.44 1.64 -30.27
N GLN A 71 -22.88 2.03 -31.45
CA GLN A 71 -22.11 2.01 -32.69
C GLN A 71 -20.87 2.92 -32.63
N ASP A 72 -20.99 4.05 -31.98
CA ASP A 72 -19.88 4.96 -31.71
C ASP A 72 -19.64 5.05 -30.20
N PRO A 73 -18.45 4.60 -29.71
CA PRO A 73 -17.20 4.25 -30.39
C PRO A 73 -17.09 2.78 -30.87
N GLY A 74 -18.13 1.94 -30.75
CA GLY A 74 -18.15 0.54 -31.20
C GLY A 74 -17.18 -0.40 -30.51
N ARG A 75 -16.61 0.02 -29.39
CA ARG A 75 -15.62 -0.74 -28.58
C ARG A 75 -15.72 -0.42 -27.11
N VAL A 76 -15.19 -1.29 -26.26
CA VAL A 76 -14.99 -1.02 -24.85
C VAL A 76 -13.64 -0.32 -24.66
N PHE A 77 -13.62 0.81 -23.98
CA PHE A 77 -12.38 1.55 -23.74
C PHE A 77 -11.38 0.74 -22.89
N PRO A 78 -10.07 0.84 -23.18
CA PRO A 78 -9.03 0.27 -22.33
C PRO A 78 -9.14 0.80 -20.91
N GLY A 79 -8.86 -0.05 -19.90
CA GLY A 79 -8.97 0.33 -18.50
C GLY A 79 -10.38 0.24 -17.91
N LYS A 80 -11.41 -0.16 -18.68
CA LYS A 80 -12.75 -0.40 -18.13
C LYS A 80 -12.69 -1.44 -17.01
N ARG A 81 -13.23 -1.08 -15.83
CA ARG A 81 -13.25 -1.94 -14.67
C ARG A 81 -14.23 -3.09 -14.86
N MET A 82 -13.70 -4.31 -14.86
CA MET A 82 -14.46 -5.55 -15.06
C MET A 82 -14.05 -6.58 -14.01
N ALA A 83 -14.81 -7.69 -13.93
CA ALA A 83 -14.46 -8.84 -13.11
C ALA A 83 -13.09 -9.41 -13.51
N GLY A 84 -12.40 -10.04 -12.59
CA GLY A 84 -11.11 -10.66 -12.85
C GLY A 84 -10.36 -11.00 -11.56
N HIS A 85 -9.10 -11.36 -11.72
CA HIS A 85 -8.23 -11.74 -10.60
C HIS A 85 -8.06 -10.59 -9.60
N LEU A 86 -8.20 -10.91 -8.31
CA LEU A 86 -8.02 -9.97 -7.19
C LEU A 86 -7.02 -10.53 -6.20
N GLY A 87 -6.11 -9.69 -5.76
CA GLY A 87 -5.03 -10.09 -4.84
C GLY A 87 -3.86 -10.76 -5.56
N SER A 88 -3.00 -11.42 -4.83
CA SER A 88 -1.74 -12.02 -5.30
C SER A 88 -0.90 -11.07 -6.17
N ALA A 89 -0.95 -9.79 -5.89
CA ALA A 89 -0.26 -8.75 -6.61
C ALA A 89 0.76 -8.07 -5.70
N LYS A 90 1.91 -7.71 -6.25
CA LYS A 90 2.92 -6.92 -5.55
C LYS A 90 2.32 -5.56 -5.15
N ARG A 91 2.36 -5.26 -3.87
CA ARG A 91 1.86 -4.01 -3.28
C ARG A 91 2.90 -3.41 -2.36
N THR A 92 3.01 -2.11 -2.39
CA THR A 92 3.91 -1.35 -1.50
C THR A 92 3.08 -0.41 -0.64
N VAL A 93 3.25 -0.53 0.67
CA VAL A 93 2.74 0.45 1.64
C VAL A 93 3.88 1.39 1.94
N GLN A 94 3.67 2.67 1.71
CA GLN A 94 4.71 3.68 1.82
C GLN A 94 4.61 4.45 3.13
N ASN A 95 5.76 4.95 3.60
CA ASN A 95 5.86 5.93 4.67
C ASN A 95 5.31 5.43 6.01
N VAL A 96 5.47 4.14 6.30
CA VAL A 96 5.15 3.54 7.61
C VAL A 96 6.31 3.73 8.58
N GLN A 97 6.03 3.86 9.87
CA GLN A 97 7.03 4.16 10.89
C GLN A 97 7.43 2.91 11.67
N ILE A 98 8.73 2.76 11.93
CA ILE A 98 9.26 1.74 12.84
C ILE A 98 9.08 2.24 14.26
N VAL A 99 8.34 1.46 15.07
CA VAL A 99 8.06 1.79 16.48
C VAL A 99 9.13 1.22 17.41
N ARG A 100 9.54 -0.01 17.15
CA ARG A 100 10.52 -0.72 17.98
C ARG A 100 11.33 -1.69 17.14
N ILE A 101 12.59 -1.89 17.53
CA ILE A 101 13.51 -2.86 16.96
C ILE A 101 13.95 -3.78 18.09
N ASP A 102 13.84 -5.08 17.86
CA ASP A 102 14.32 -6.11 18.79
C ASP A 102 15.41 -6.90 18.06
N ALA A 103 16.67 -6.59 18.40
CA ALA A 103 17.84 -7.19 17.76
C ALA A 103 18.01 -8.67 18.13
N GLU A 104 17.66 -9.06 19.38
CA GLU A 104 17.79 -10.45 19.83
C GLU A 104 16.88 -11.40 19.06
N ARG A 105 15.64 -10.95 18.79
CA ARG A 105 14.64 -11.74 18.08
C ARG A 105 14.59 -11.45 16.58
N GLN A 106 15.42 -10.55 16.10
CA GLN A 106 15.44 -10.07 14.71
C GLN A 106 14.04 -9.56 14.24
N LEU A 107 13.37 -8.78 15.10
CA LEU A 107 12.01 -8.27 14.86
C LEU A 107 12.00 -6.76 14.62
N LEU A 108 11.24 -6.35 13.62
CA LEU A 108 10.87 -4.95 13.36
C LEU A 108 9.38 -4.76 13.66
N LEU A 109 9.05 -3.92 14.63
CA LEU A 109 7.66 -3.53 14.90
C LEU A 109 7.33 -2.27 14.10
N ILE A 110 6.40 -2.39 13.17
CA ILE A 110 6.01 -1.32 12.24
C ILE A 110 4.57 -0.91 12.54
N GLN A 111 4.34 0.40 12.60
CA GLN A 111 3.01 0.95 12.82
C GLN A 111 2.19 0.92 11.51
N GLY A 112 1.08 0.20 11.50
CA GLY A 112 0.15 0.14 10.37
C GLY A 112 0.00 -1.24 9.76
N ALA A 113 -0.70 -1.30 8.64
CA ALA A 113 -0.95 -2.55 7.92
C ALA A 113 0.18 -2.86 6.96
N LEU A 114 0.57 -4.13 6.89
CA LEU A 114 1.54 -4.65 5.94
C LEU A 114 0.85 -5.41 4.82
N PRO A 115 1.42 -5.42 3.60
CA PRO A 115 0.84 -6.16 2.49
C PRO A 115 1.13 -7.66 2.62
N GLY A 116 0.12 -8.50 2.45
CA GLY A 116 0.28 -9.95 2.39
C GLY A 116 -0.49 -10.69 3.46
N SER A 117 -0.28 -12.01 3.48
CA SER A 117 -0.76 -12.92 4.51
C SER A 117 0.25 -13.03 5.65
N ARG A 118 -0.17 -13.57 6.79
CA ARG A 118 0.75 -13.93 7.87
C ARG A 118 1.76 -14.97 7.38
N GLY A 119 3.02 -14.80 7.70
CA GLY A 119 4.12 -15.66 7.24
C GLY A 119 4.57 -15.41 5.80
N GLY A 120 4.06 -14.38 5.14
CA GLY A 120 4.51 -14.00 3.80
C GLY A 120 5.78 -13.14 3.81
N ASP A 121 6.56 -13.24 2.75
CA ASP A 121 7.79 -12.47 2.60
C ASP A 121 7.49 -11.00 2.31
N VAL A 122 8.25 -10.12 2.97
CA VAL A 122 8.17 -8.67 2.76
C VAL A 122 9.56 -8.08 2.55
N THR A 123 9.64 -7.08 1.71
CA THR A 123 10.84 -6.29 1.50
C THR A 123 10.67 -4.94 2.16
N VAL A 124 11.52 -4.61 3.13
CA VAL A 124 11.54 -3.32 3.82
C VAL A 124 12.65 -2.45 3.25
N ARG A 125 12.34 -1.21 2.92
CA ARG A 125 13.31 -0.23 2.39
C ARG A 125 13.09 1.13 3.06
N PRO A 126 14.16 1.95 3.22
CA PRO A 126 13.97 3.35 3.60
C PRO A 126 13.01 4.05 2.64
N THR A 127 12.12 4.89 3.16
CA THR A 127 11.13 5.57 2.31
C THR A 127 11.80 6.60 1.40
N VAL A 128 11.45 6.57 0.12
CA VAL A 128 11.90 7.56 -0.87
C VAL A 128 11.29 8.94 -0.60
N ARG A 129 10.09 8.98 -0.01
CA ARG A 129 9.34 10.21 0.25
C ARG A 129 9.95 11.06 1.37
N ALA A 130 10.62 10.45 2.35
CA ALA A 130 11.30 11.17 3.44
C ALA A 130 12.59 11.86 2.97
N MET A 131 13.16 11.46 1.84
CA MET A 131 14.32 12.12 1.23
C MET A 131 13.96 13.45 0.56
N ARG A 132 12.69 13.74 0.29
CA ARG A 132 12.23 15.08 0.00
C ARG A 132 12.10 15.81 1.33
N ALA A 133 13.08 16.64 1.65
CA ALA A 133 13.07 17.48 2.84
C ALA A 133 11.66 18.06 3.05
N ALA A 134 11.10 17.87 4.23
CA ALA A 134 9.90 18.58 4.61
C ALA A 134 10.19 20.08 4.43
N PRO A 135 9.29 20.85 3.78
CA PRO A 135 9.42 22.30 3.78
C PRO A 135 9.49 22.74 5.26
N ALA A 136 10.50 23.51 5.59
CA ALA A 136 10.72 24.02 6.95
C ALA A 136 9.39 24.51 7.51
N GLY A 137 8.93 23.88 8.59
CA GLY A 137 7.62 24.12 9.17
C GLY A 137 7.45 25.59 9.50
N LYS A 138 6.35 26.18 9.06
CA LYS A 138 5.85 27.43 9.61
C LYS A 138 5.69 27.20 11.11
N SER A 139 6.53 27.85 11.90
CA SER A 139 6.38 27.92 13.36
C SER A 139 4.99 28.50 13.65
N SER A 140 4.10 27.70 14.22
CA SER A 140 2.86 28.18 14.78
C SER A 140 3.23 29.06 15.98
N SER A 141 3.21 30.38 15.79
CA SER A 141 3.25 31.32 16.91
C SER A 141 2.05 31.06 17.82
N PRO A 142 2.22 31.01 19.15
CA PRO A 142 1.09 30.85 20.05
C PRO A 142 0.19 32.08 19.97
N ALA A 143 -1.11 31.86 19.84
CA ALA A 143 -2.12 32.92 19.86
C ALA A 143 -2.09 33.68 21.19
N PRO A 144 -2.23 35.02 21.21
CA PRO A 144 -2.25 35.80 22.44
C PRO A 144 -3.50 35.45 23.25
N ALA A 145 -3.30 35.18 24.54
CA ALA A 145 -4.37 34.96 25.49
C ALA A 145 -5.28 36.19 25.57
N LYS A 146 -6.59 36.03 25.29
CA LYS A 146 -7.59 37.05 25.55
C LYS A 146 -7.77 37.19 27.04
N GLY A 147 -7.27 38.33 27.61
CA GLY A 147 -7.56 38.76 28.94
C GLY A 147 -9.06 38.99 29.14
N GLY A 148 -9.65 38.35 30.13
CA GLY A 148 -11.00 38.59 30.59
C GLY A 148 -11.09 39.93 31.38
N LYS A 149 -12.14 40.62 31.13
CA LYS A 149 -12.78 41.56 32.06
C LYS A 149 -14.17 41.02 32.41
#